data_452df9ce9c4b685f2a12eea489953572
#
_entry.id   452df9ce9c4b685f2a12eea489953572
#
_cell.length_a   1.000
_cell.length_b   1.000
_cell.length_c   1.000
_cell.angle_alpha   90.00
_cell.angle_beta   90.00
_cell.angle_gamma   90.00
#
_symmetry.space_group_name_H-M   'P 1'
#
loop_
_entity.id
_entity.type
_entity.pdbx_description
1 polymer ?
#
loop_
_entity_poly.entity_id
_entity_poly.type
_entity_poly.pdbx_seq_one_letter_code
_entity_poly.pdbx_strand_id
1 'polypeptide(L)'
;MIDWNPIAEKFREADAILIGASNGLSITEGLHLFADNAAFDELFGDFKQKYGLRCILQGMMAGWPSEEEKWAFWARLVHHYCGQYQPTPVMNDLKAIVGEKDYFVVTSNGEGHFELCGFDPTKIYEIEGNWFTCLLYTSDAADEL
;
A
#
# COMPACT_ATOMS: atom_id res chain seq x y z
N MET A 1 -15.16 -9.32 26.80
CA MET A 1 -14.84 -10.03 25.53
C MET A 1 -15.87 -9.57 24.50
N ILE A 2 -15.45 -9.16 23.31
CA ILE A 2 -16.37 -8.71 22.26
C ILE A 2 -17.10 -9.95 21.69
N ASP A 3 -18.42 -9.89 21.58
CA ASP A 3 -19.19 -10.91 20.87
C ASP A 3 -19.17 -10.55 19.36
N TRP A 4 -18.47 -11.37 18.57
CA TRP A 4 -18.33 -11.19 17.12
C TRP A 4 -19.47 -11.81 16.31
N ASN A 5 -20.34 -12.64 16.92
CA ASN A 5 -21.39 -13.35 16.21
C ASN A 5 -22.35 -12.43 15.45
N PRO A 6 -22.88 -11.34 16.05
CA PRO A 6 -23.78 -10.44 15.32
C PRO A 6 -23.12 -9.76 14.11
N ILE A 7 -21.80 -9.49 14.20
CA ILE A 7 -21.02 -8.92 13.09
C ILE A 7 -20.86 -9.96 11.98
N ALA A 8 -20.47 -11.19 12.33
CA ALA A 8 -20.34 -12.26 11.37
C ALA A 8 -21.65 -12.61 10.65
N GLU A 9 -22.79 -12.50 11.34
CA GLU A 9 -24.13 -12.66 10.74
C GLU A 9 -24.38 -11.58 9.68
N LYS A 10 -24.08 -10.32 9.99
CA LYS A 10 -24.22 -9.22 9.00
C LYS A 10 -23.40 -9.45 7.74
N PHE A 11 -22.15 -9.92 7.87
CA PHE A 11 -21.35 -10.28 6.70
C PHE A 11 -21.96 -11.45 5.91
N ARG A 12 -22.55 -12.47 6.58
CA ARG A 12 -23.19 -13.60 5.90
C ARG A 12 -24.47 -13.18 5.16
N GLU A 13 -25.26 -12.28 5.75
CA GLU A 13 -26.53 -11.79 5.20
C GLU A 13 -26.34 -10.76 4.08
N ALA A 14 -25.19 -10.07 4.01
CA ALA A 14 -24.93 -9.05 3.02
C ALA A 14 -24.87 -9.63 1.59
N ASP A 15 -25.51 -8.99 0.64
CA ASP A 15 -25.44 -9.33 -0.79
C ASP A 15 -24.13 -8.89 -1.40
N ALA A 16 -23.55 -7.79 -0.92
CA ALA A 16 -22.28 -7.23 -1.37
C ALA A 16 -21.50 -6.60 -0.22
N ILE A 17 -20.19 -6.43 -0.40
CA ILE A 17 -19.26 -5.86 0.58
C ILE A 17 -18.54 -4.66 -0.03
N LEU A 18 -18.66 -3.50 0.62
CA LEU A 18 -17.83 -2.34 0.29
C LEU A 18 -16.66 -2.27 1.28
N ILE A 19 -15.43 -2.27 0.74
CA ILE A 19 -14.20 -2.15 1.53
C ILE A 19 -13.67 -0.73 1.38
N GLY A 20 -13.64 0.03 2.47
CA GLY A 20 -12.92 1.30 2.56
C GLY A 20 -11.57 1.08 3.25
N ALA A 21 -10.47 1.39 2.56
CA ALA A 21 -9.13 1.18 3.09
C ALA A 21 -8.27 2.44 2.99
N SER A 22 -7.39 2.61 3.96
CA SER A 22 -6.40 3.69 4.00
C SER A 22 -5.18 3.20 4.79
N ASN A 23 -4.25 4.10 5.12
CA ASN A 23 -2.99 3.83 5.82
C ASN A 23 -3.11 2.88 7.04
N GLY A 24 -4.28 2.84 7.71
CA GLY A 24 -4.53 1.90 8.81
C GLY A 24 -4.37 0.44 8.38
N LEU A 25 -4.82 0.08 7.18
CA LEU A 25 -4.61 -1.26 6.63
C LEU A 25 -3.13 -1.50 6.34
N SER A 26 -2.45 -0.60 5.63
CA SER A 26 -1.02 -0.73 5.31
C SER A 26 -0.16 -0.85 6.57
N ILE A 27 -0.50 -0.15 7.66
CA ILE A 27 0.19 -0.25 8.95
C ILE A 27 0.07 -1.68 9.52
N THR A 28 -1.08 -2.32 9.41
CA THR A 28 -1.26 -3.71 9.86
C THR A 28 -0.43 -4.71 9.06
N GLU A 29 -0.02 -4.34 7.86
CA GLU A 29 0.83 -5.10 6.96
C GLU A 29 2.32 -4.75 7.07
N GLY A 30 2.68 -3.86 7.99
CA GLY A 30 4.06 -3.44 8.26
C GLY A 30 4.51 -2.18 7.51
N LEU A 31 3.69 -1.62 6.64
CA LEU A 31 3.98 -0.36 5.95
C LEU A 31 3.44 0.83 6.75
N HIS A 32 4.32 1.56 7.42
CA HIS A 32 3.97 2.74 8.20
C HIS A 32 4.62 4.00 7.64
N LEU A 33 3.91 4.73 6.78
CA LEU A 33 4.45 5.89 6.06
C LEU A 33 4.93 7.03 6.97
N PHE A 34 4.36 7.15 8.18
CA PHE A 34 4.56 8.29 9.08
C PHE A 34 5.51 8.00 10.25
N ALA A 35 5.94 6.74 10.43
CA ALA A 35 6.69 6.37 11.63
C ALA A 35 8.21 6.50 11.45
N ASP A 36 8.84 7.08 12.47
CA ASP A 36 10.28 6.94 12.73
C ASP A 36 10.47 5.69 13.60
N ASN A 37 10.66 4.55 12.95
CA ASN A 37 10.72 3.25 13.61
C ASN A 37 11.83 2.35 13.06
N ALA A 38 12.03 1.20 13.70
CA ALA A 38 13.08 0.27 13.34
C ALA A 38 13.01 -0.21 11.88
N ALA A 39 11.80 -0.41 11.33
CA ALA A 39 11.63 -0.80 9.93
C ALA A 39 12.07 0.31 8.96
N PHE A 40 11.80 1.58 9.31
CA PHE A 40 12.31 2.71 8.56
C PHE A 40 13.84 2.80 8.66
N ASP A 41 14.41 2.60 9.85
CA ASP A 41 15.86 2.62 10.05
C ASP A 41 16.57 1.51 9.29
N GLU A 42 15.99 0.31 9.26
CA GLU A 42 16.53 -0.83 8.52
C GLU A 42 16.52 -0.59 7.00
N LEU A 43 15.42 -0.07 6.48
CA LEU A 43 15.25 0.09 5.04
C LEU A 43 15.85 1.39 4.50
N PHE A 44 15.78 2.50 5.26
CA PHE A 44 16.16 3.85 4.83
C PHE A 44 17.15 4.55 5.77
N GLY A 45 17.88 3.82 6.61
CA GLY A 45 18.82 4.39 7.58
C GLY A 45 19.92 5.24 6.96
N ASP A 46 20.39 4.88 5.76
CA ASP A 46 21.35 5.66 4.96
C ASP A 46 20.73 7.00 4.50
N PHE A 47 19.48 7.01 4.05
CA PHE A 47 18.75 8.21 3.70
C PHE A 47 18.43 9.06 4.93
N LYS A 48 18.09 8.42 6.06
CA LYS A 48 17.91 9.10 7.35
C LYS A 48 19.18 9.86 7.73
N GLN A 49 20.33 9.20 7.66
CA GLN A 49 21.61 9.79 8.02
C GLN A 49 22.02 10.92 7.07
N LYS A 50 21.84 10.74 5.75
CA LYS A 50 22.29 11.68 4.74
C LYS A 50 21.39 12.91 4.60
N TYR A 51 20.07 12.72 4.68
CA TYR A 51 19.06 13.76 4.39
C TYR A 51 18.22 14.19 5.59
N GLY A 52 18.40 13.54 6.74
CA GLY A 52 17.62 13.83 7.94
C GLY A 52 16.17 13.38 7.88
N LEU A 53 15.85 12.43 6.98
CA LEU A 53 14.50 11.86 6.87
C LEU A 53 14.14 11.08 8.13
N ARG A 54 12.89 11.16 8.55
CA ARG A 54 12.38 10.46 9.73
C ARG A 54 11.23 9.49 9.44
N CYS A 55 10.72 9.50 8.22
CA CYS A 55 9.68 8.57 7.80
C CYS A 55 9.62 8.49 6.26
N ILE A 56 8.92 7.48 5.75
CA ILE A 56 8.77 7.23 4.32
C ILE A 56 8.13 8.43 3.62
N LEU A 57 7.05 9.00 4.20
CA LEU A 57 6.34 10.13 3.59
C LEU A 57 7.25 11.34 3.35
N GLN A 58 8.16 11.64 4.26
CA GLN A 58 9.13 12.72 4.04
C GLN A 58 10.02 12.46 2.83
N GLY A 59 10.44 11.21 2.62
CA GLY A 59 11.21 10.83 1.43
C GLY A 59 10.39 10.93 0.13
N MET A 60 9.14 10.51 0.16
CA MET A 60 8.23 10.64 -0.99
C MET A 60 8.02 12.08 -1.43
N MET A 61 8.02 13.02 -0.47
CA MET A 61 7.78 14.46 -0.68
C MET A 61 9.06 15.30 -0.70
N ALA A 62 10.23 14.67 -0.62
CA ALA A 62 11.51 15.38 -0.54
C ALA A 62 11.86 16.09 -1.86
N GLY A 63 12.44 17.29 -1.76
CA GLY A 63 13.14 17.92 -2.86
C GLY A 63 14.55 17.33 -2.98
N TRP A 64 14.70 16.29 -3.80
CA TRP A 64 15.94 15.55 -3.95
C TRP A 64 17.02 16.38 -4.67
N PRO A 65 18.31 16.26 -4.29
CA PRO A 65 19.40 16.99 -4.95
C PRO A 65 19.65 16.53 -6.41
N SER A 66 19.29 15.28 -6.73
CA SER A 66 19.41 14.72 -8.08
C SER A 66 18.31 13.69 -8.35
N GLU A 67 18.05 13.40 -9.62
CA GLU A 67 17.12 12.35 -10.03
C GLU A 67 17.61 10.97 -9.60
N GLU A 68 18.93 10.70 -9.61
CA GLU A 68 19.49 9.43 -9.16
C GLU A 68 19.15 9.16 -7.69
N GLU A 69 19.22 10.17 -6.82
CA GLU A 69 18.91 10.03 -5.39
C GLU A 69 17.43 9.84 -5.18
N LYS A 70 16.58 10.58 -5.90
CA LYS A 70 15.14 10.39 -5.92
C LYS A 70 14.75 8.96 -6.31
N TRP A 71 15.28 8.50 -7.44
CA TRP A 71 14.98 7.18 -7.94
C TRP A 71 15.55 6.05 -7.08
N ALA A 72 16.69 6.27 -6.42
CA ALA A 72 17.24 5.32 -5.45
C ALA A 72 16.29 5.12 -4.26
N PHE A 73 15.65 6.21 -3.76
CA PHE A 73 14.64 6.12 -2.71
C PHE A 73 13.38 5.40 -3.20
N TRP A 74 12.80 5.86 -4.32
CA TRP A 74 11.56 5.30 -4.86
C TRP A 74 11.70 3.84 -5.29
N ALA A 75 12.78 3.47 -5.95
CA ALA A 75 13.04 2.09 -6.37
C ALA A 75 13.13 1.15 -5.15
N ARG A 76 13.80 1.59 -4.08
CA ARG A 76 13.88 0.82 -2.84
C ARG A 76 12.52 0.65 -2.18
N LEU A 77 11.74 1.75 -2.11
CA LEU A 77 10.39 1.73 -1.55
C LEU A 77 9.48 0.74 -2.29
N VAL A 78 9.39 0.88 -3.61
CA VAL A 78 8.52 0.03 -4.44
C VAL A 78 9.01 -1.41 -4.49
N HIS A 79 10.32 -1.63 -4.60
CA HIS A 79 10.88 -2.98 -4.57
C HIS A 79 10.55 -3.71 -3.27
N HIS A 80 10.69 -3.05 -2.12
CA HIS A 80 10.44 -3.67 -0.82
C HIS A 80 8.95 -3.92 -0.57
N TYR A 81 8.12 -2.89 -0.71
CA TYR A 81 6.71 -2.98 -0.33
C TYR A 81 5.79 -3.53 -1.42
N CYS A 82 6.22 -3.52 -2.67
CA CYS A 82 5.41 -4.02 -3.78
C CYS A 82 6.08 -5.23 -4.45
N GLY A 83 7.35 -5.09 -4.87
CA GLY A 83 8.04 -6.14 -5.63
C GLY A 83 8.34 -7.40 -4.83
N GLN A 84 8.60 -7.28 -3.54
CA GLN A 84 8.84 -8.39 -2.63
C GLN A 84 7.63 -8.74 -1.76
N TYR A 85 6.50 -8.05 -1.95
CA TYR A 85 5.32 -8.24 -1.15
C TYR A 85 4.79 -9.68 -1.22
N GLN A 86 4.37 -10.17 -0.06
CA GLN A 86 3.66 -11.44 0.07
C GLN A 86 2.36 -11.19 0.84
N PRO A 87 1.24 -11.81 0.42
CA PRO A 87 -0.03 -11.63 1.10
C PRO A 87 0.08 -11.91 2.60
N THR A 88 -0.27 -10.92 3.40
CA THR A 88 -0.25 -11.02 4.86
C THR A 88 -1.45 -11.81 5.38
N PRO A 89 -1.39 -12.32 6.63
CA PRO A 89 -2.57 -12.92 7.25
C PRO A 89 -3.79 -12.00 7.24
N VAL A 90 -3.60 -10.69 7.45
CA VAL A 90 -4.70 -9.70 7.43
C VAL A 90 -5.40 -9.65 6.07
N MET A 91 -4.64 -9.61 4.98
CA MET A 91 -5.21 -9.59 3.63
C MET A 91 -5.83 -10.93 3.25
N ASN A 92 -5.25 -12.04 3.70
CA ASN A 92 -5.84 -13.36 3.50
C ASN A 92 -7.17 -13.50 4.25
N ASP A 93 -7.26 -13.01 5.49
CA ASP A 93 -8.49 -12.99 6.28
C ASP A 93 -9.54 -12.08 5.63
N LEU A 94 -9.15 -10.89 5.16
CA LEU A 94 -10.03 -9.98 4.46
C LEU A 94 -10.61 -10.63 3.19
N LYS A 95 -9.77 -11.31 2.42
CA LYS A 95 -10.20 -12.05 1.23
C LYS A 95 -11.14 -13.22 1.58
N ALA A 96 -10.88 -13.92 2.68
CA ALA A 96 -11.76 -14.98 3.17
C ALA A 96 -13.13 -14.44 3.63
N ILE A 97 -13.17 -13.27 4.26
CA ILE A 97 -14.42 -12.60 4.67
C ILE A 97 -15.26 -12.21 3.43
N VAL A 98 -14.62 -11.69 2.39
CA VAL A 98 -15.30 -11.36 1.12
C VAL A 98 -15.84 -12.63 0.45
N GLY A 99 -15.03 -13.69 0.39
CA GLY A 99 -15.41 -14.99 -0.20
C GLY A 99 -15.86 -14.83 -1.64
N GLU A 100 -17.01 -15.45 -1.95
CA GLU A 100 -17.64 -15.39 -3.28
C GLU A 100 -18.66 -14.25 -3.45
N LYS A 101 -18.76 -13.35 -2.44
CA LYS A 101 -19.70 -12.24 -2.50
C LYS A 101 -19.27 -11.21 -3.52
N ASP A 102 -20.24 -10.47 -4.02
CA ASP A 102 -19.90 -9.24 -4.76
C ASP A 102 -19.25 -8.21 -3.84
N TYR A 103 -18.27 -7.49 -4.35
CA TYR A 103 -17.54 -6.50 -3.55
C TYR A 103 -17.02 -5.36 -4.41
N PHE A 104 -16.67 -4.26 -3.74
CA PHE A 104 -15.93 -3.17 -4.32
C PHE A 104 -14.95 -2.60 -3.28
N VAL A 105 -13.75 -2.24 -3.73
CA VAL A 105 -12.70 -1.66 -2.90
C VAL A 105 -12.53 -0.19 -3.27
N VAL A 106 -12.54 0.67 -2.27
CA VAL A 106 -12.16 2.09 -2.38
C VAL A 106 -10.99 2.32 -1.44
N THR A 107 -9.84 2.69 -1.99
CA THR A 107 -8.63 2.85 -1.18
C THR A 107 -7.87 4.14 -1.53
N SER A 108 -7.29 4.77 -0.51
CA SER A 108 -6.29 5.83 -0.66
C SER A 108 -4.85 5.29 -0.60
N ASN A 109 -4.68 3.98 -0.48
CA ASN A 109 -3.38 3.34 -0.48
C ASN A 109 -2.85 3.20 -1.90
N GLY A 110 -1.57 3.46 -2.10
CA GLY A 110 -0.94 3.43 -3.41
C GLY A 110 -0.01 2.23 -3.66
N GLU A 111 0.15 1.34 -2.69
CA GLU A 111 1.07 0.19 -2.78
C GLU A 111 0.54 -0.98 -3.62
N GLY A 112 -0.75 -0.98 -3.98
CA GLY A 112 -1.35 -2.01 -4.84
C GLY A 112 -1.57 -3.37 -4.17
N HIS A 113 -1.57 -3.45 -2.83
CA HIS A 113 -1.65 -4.72 -2.11
C HIS A 113 -2.95 -5.50 -2.36
N PHE A 114 -4.06 -4.82 -2.63
CA PHE A 114 -5.31 -5.50 -3.00
C PHE A 114 -5.14 -6.34 -4.27
N GLU A 115 -4.59 -5.76 -5.33
CA GLU A 115 -4.35 -6.48 -6.59
C GLU A 115 -3.33 -7.59 -6.39
N LEU A 116 -2.22 -7.31 -5.68
CA LEU A 116 -1.17 -8.29 -5.37
C LEU A 116 -1.69 -9.47 -4.52
N CYS A 117 -2.75 -9.27 -3.73
CA CYS A 117 -3.46 -10.33 -3.01
C CYS A 117 -4.50 -11.07 -3.86
N GLY A 118 -4.67 -10.69 -5.13
CA GLY A 118 -5.58 -11.31 -6.07
C GLY A 118 -7.05 -10.90 -5.89
N PHE A 119 -7.31 -9.67 -5.43
CA PHE A 119 -8.59 -9.02 -5.65
C PHE A 119 -8.72 -8.63 -7.13
N ASP A 120 -9.95 -8.61 -7.65
CA ASP A 120 -10.22 -8.24 -9.04
C ASP A 120 -9.90 -6.76 -9.27
N PRO A 121 -8.93 -6.41 -10.14
CA PRO A 121 -8.53 -5.02 -10.38
C PRO A 121 -9.68 -4.16 -10.91
N THR A 122 -10.68 -4.74 -11.58
CA THR A 122 -11.87 -4.01 -12.06
C THR A 122 -12.81 -3.59 -10.92
N LYS A 123 -12.61 -4.12 -9.72
CA LYS A 123 -13.37 -3.83 -8.51
C LYS A 123 -12.58 -3.03 -7.47
N ILE A 124 -11.45 -2.45 -7.88
CA ILE A 124 -10.59 -1.63 -7.02
C ILE A 124 -10.57 -0.20 -7.57
N TYR A 125 -10.88 0.77 -6.71
CA TYR A 125 -10.73 2.19 -7.01
C TYR A 125 -9.68 2.80 -6.09
N GLU A 126 -8.53 3.14 -6.67
CA GLU A 126 -7.40 3.79 -6.01
C GLU A 126 -7.54 5.30 -6.16
N ILE A 127 -8.03 5.98 -5.11
CA ILE A 127 -8.41 7.41 -5.14
C ILE A 127 -7.22 8.31 -5.49
N GLU A 128 -6.02 7.94 -5.01
CA GLU A 128 -4.78 8.70 -5.18
C GLU A 128 -3.85 8.07 -6.24
N GLY A 129 -4.36 7.11 -7.04
CA GLY A 129 -3.55 6.32 -7.96
C GLY A 129 -2.68 5.28 -7.22
N ASN A 130 -1.75 4.66 -7.95
CA ASN A 130 -0.83 3.72 -7.34
C ASN A 130 0.63 3.98 -7.75
N TRP A 131 1.56 3.42 -6.98
CA TRP A 131 2.99 3.70 -7.16
C TRP A 131 3.55 3.15 -8.48
N PHE A 132 3.02 2.04 -8.98
CA PHE A 132 3.43 1.48 -10.29
C PHE A 132 3.07 2.42 -11.43
N THR A 133 1.83 2.93 -11.43
CA THR A 133 1.35 3.87 -12.45
C THR A 133 2.07 5.21 -12.35
N CYS A 134 2.30 5.70 -11.13
CA CYS A 134 3.05 6.93 -10.90
C CYS A 134 4.47 6.86 -11.47
N LEU A 135 5.17 5.73 -11.27
CA LEU A 135 6.51 5.51 -11.81
C LEU A 135 6.50 5.44 -13.33
N LEU A 136 5.49 4.82 -13.93
CA LEU A 136 5.38 4.68 -15.37
C LEU A 136 5.19 6.04 -16.07
N TYR A 137 4.32 6.90 -15.51
CA TYR A 137 3.99 8.19 -16.12
C TYR A 137 4.96 9.33 -15.79
N THR A 138 5.85 9.17 -14.82
CA THR A 138 6.85 10.19 -14.44
C THR A 138 8.25 9.88 -14.95
N SER A 139 8.44 8.77 -15.65
CA SER A 139 9.71 8.45 -16.32
C SER A 139 9.71 8.96 -17.76
N ASP A 140 10.83 9.47 -18.25
CA ASP A 140 11.01 9.94 -19.64
C ASP A 140 10.67 8.86 -20.68
N ALA A 141 10.65 7.58 -20.28
CA ALA A 141 10.21 6.47 -21.11
C ALA A 141 8.71 6.49 -21.46
N ALA A 142 7.88 7.29 -20.78
CA ALA A 142 6.46 7.45 -21.11
C ALA A 142 6.24 8.37 -22.32
N ASP A 143 7.21 9.22 -22.66
CA ASP A 143 7.11 10.15 -23.79
C ASP A 143 7.51 9.50 -25.15
N GLU A 144 7.99 8.24 -25.12
CA GLU A 144 8.42 7.49 -26.32
C GLU A 144 7.38 6.42 -26.77
N LEU A 145 6.21 6.35 -26.12
CA LEU A 145 5.11 5.45 -26.48
C LEU A 145 3.93 6.21 -27.03
#